data_9c2c01d9d9f30004f8f6b760abc2da3b
#
_entry.id   9c2c01d9d9f30004f8f6b760abc2da3b
#
_cell.length_a   1.000
_cell.length_b   1.000
_cell.length_c   1.000
_cell.angle_alpha   90.00
_cell.angle_beta   90.00
_cell.angle_gamma   90.00
#
_symmetry.space_group_name_H-M   'P 1'
#
loop_
_entity.id
_entity.type
_entity.pdbx_description
1 polymer ?
#
loop_
_entity_poly.entity_id
_entity_poly.type
_entity_poly.pdbx_seq_one_letter_code
_entity_poly.pdbx_strand_id
1 'polypeptide(L)'
;NNNNKKKIINTKLKPKIAILKEQGVNGHYEMAQAFSMAGFDSYDVNMNSIIQKSFKLDNFQGVVFCGGFSFGDVLGAGSGWANKILHNAALKDEFQKFFSDQTKFSLGVCNGCQVLSKLTEIIPGSENWPNLCINESERFESRYVMTKIIKSNSFFFDGMEGSELPIIVAHGEGKMQINNINYSILEKNNQLSMRYIDNNGSITEKFPYNPNGSFKGITSVSSKSGNVLMMMPHPERLLDIKQFPIYSNEKDSPWSKFFENAKKFVN
;
A
#
# COMPACT_ATOMS: atom_id res chain seq x y z
N ASN A 1 -30.30 46.32 -12.18
CA ASN A 1 -30.46 45.22 -11.20
C ASN A 1 -29.48 44.07 -11.55
N ASN A 2 -28.27 44.20 -11.02
CA ASN A 2 -27.24 43.17 -11.13
C ASN A 2 -27.42 42.18 -9.96
N ASN A 3 -28.08 41.06 -10.22
CA ASN A 3 -28.09 39.92 -9.31
C ASN A 3 -26.81 39.11 -9.45
N ASN A 4 -25.75 39.53 -8.77
CA ASN A 4 -24.58 38.70 -8.51
C ASN A 4 -24.94 37.58 -7.52
N LYS A 5 -25.47 36.47 -7.99
CA LYS A 5 -25.54 35.24 -7.19
C LYS A 5 -24.08 34.77 -6.93
N LYS A 6 -23.55 35.09 -5.75
CA LYS A 6 -22.35 34.42 -5.22
C LYS A 6 -22.64 32.92 -5.17
N LYS A 7 -22.03 32.15 -6.07
CA LYS A 7 -21.96 30.70 -5.95
C LYS A 7 -21.25 30.41 -4.64
N ILE A 8 -22.00 29.98 -3.63
CA ILE A 8 -21.41 29.40 -2.41
C ILE A 8 -20.75 28.12 -2.88
N ILE A 9 -19.44 28.17 -3.04
CA ILE A 9 -18.62 26.99 -3.28
C ILE A 9 -18.60 26.27 -1.93
N ASN A 10 -19.42 25.25 -1.80
CA ASN A 10 -19.42 24.36 -0.66
C ASN A 10 -18.12 23.53 -0.76
N THR A 11 -17.03 24.09 -0.28
CA THR A 11 -15.73 23.40 -0.21
C THR A 11 -15.82 22.38 0.92
N LYS A 12 -16.38 21.20 0.62
CA LYS A 12 -16.22 20.04 1.51
C LYS A 12 -14.70 19.90 1.77
N LEU A 13 -14.29 19.99 3.01
CA LEU A 13 -12.89 19.85 3.40
C LEU A 13 -12.35 18.52 2.83
N LYS A 14 -11.25 18.58 2.14
CA LYS A 14 -10.62 17.37 1.62
C LYS A 14 -10.12 16.51 2.79
N PRO A 15 -10.30 15.19 2.75
CA PRO A 15 -9.69 14.32 3.76
C PRO A 15 -8.17 14.43 3.70
N LYS A 16 -7.54 14.39 4.88
CA LYS A 16 -6.09 14.52 5.04
C LYS A 16 -5.43 13.16 5.06
N ILE A 17 -4.31 13.04 4.37
CA ILE A 17 -3.49 11.83 4.38
C ILE A 17 -2.04 12.15 4.76
N ALA A 18 -1.48 11.36 5.68
CA ALA A 18 -0.07 11.44 6.06
C ALA A 18 0.75 10.51 5.15
N ILE A 19 1.59 11.10 4.34
CA ILE A 19 2.60 10.41 3.54
C ILE A 19 3.86 10.33 4.40
N LEU A 20 4.06 9.17 5.02
CA LEU A 20 5.14 9.00 5.99
C LEU A 20 6.51 8.95 5.32
N LYS A 21 7.45 9.62 5.97
CA LYS A 21 8.82 9.76 5.49
C LYS A 21 9.81 9.40 6.57
N GLU A 22 10.76 8.54 6.21
CA GLU A 22 11.93 8.21 7.02
C GLU A 22 13.20 8.30 6.17
N GLN A 23 14.36 8.31 6.80
CA GLN A 23 15.63 8.31 6.08
C GLN A 23 15.71 7.15 5.10
N GLY A 24 16.00 7.43 3.82
CA GLY A 24 16.08 6.43 2.74
C GLY A 24 14.77 6.18 1.99
N VAL A 25 13.63 6.73 2.43
CA VAL A 25 12.37 6.71 1.67
C VAL A 25 12.46 7.64 0.47
N ASN A 26 12.02 7.15 -0.71
CA ASN A 26 12.07 7.92 -1.96
C ASN A 26 10.74 7.97 -2.74
N GLY A 27 9.79 7.05 -2.47
CA GLY A 27 8.49 6.98 -3.16
C GLY A 27 7.42 7.96 -2.66
N HIS A 28 7.74 8.90 -1.78
CA HIS A 28 6.76 9.78 -1.14
C HIS A 28 6.15 10.82 -2.09
N TYR A 29 6.89 11.31 -3.09
CA TYR A 29 6.36 12.28 -4.07
C TYR A 29 5.32 11.63 -4.98
N GLU A 30 5.63 10.44 -5.53
CA GLU A 30 4.72 9.66 -6.38
C GLU A 30 3.44 9.32 -5.62
N MET A 31 3.57 8.90 -4.38
CA MET A 31 2.45 8.55 -3.52
C MET A 31 1.60 9.77 -3.14
N ALA A 32 2.23 10.91 -2.80
CA ALA A 32 1.53 12.16 -2.53
C ALA A 32 0.76 12.64 -3.75
N GLN A 33 1.33 12.51 -4.96
CA GLN A 33 0.66 12.82 -6.21
C GLN A 33 -0.57 11.93 -6.42
N ALA A 34 -0.44 10.61 -6.22
CA ALA A 34 -1.52 9.65 -6.38
C ALA A 34 -2.75 10.00 -5.52
N PHE A 35 -2.53 10.24 -4.25
CA PHE A 35 -3.60 10.63 -3.33
C PHE A 35 -4.14 12.02 -3.59
N SER A 36 -3.29 12.99 -3.98
CA SER A 36 -3.75 14.34 -4.35
C SER A 36 -4.63 14.32 -5.60
N MET A 37 -4.31 13.49 -6.59
CA MET A 37 -5.16 13.28 -7.77
C MET A 37 -6.51 12.66 -7.40
N ALA A 38 -6.54 11.74 -6.43
CA ALA A 38 -7.78 11.18 -5.88
C ALA A 38 -8.56 12.17 -5.00
N GLY A 39 -8.00 13.36 -4.72
CA GLY A 39 -8.68 14.46 -4.02
C GLY A 39 -8.47 14.47 -2.51
N PHE A 40 -7.35 13.95 -2.01
CA PHE A 40 -6.87 14.16 -0.65
C PHE A 40 -6.03 15.42 -0.53
N ASP A 41 -5.92 15.96 0.69
CA ASP A 41 -4.84 16.85 1.10
C ASP A 41 -3.69 16.00 1.61
N SER A 42 -2.63 15.87 0.81
CA SER A 42 -1.46 15.04 1.12
C SER A 42 -0.43 15.83 1.90
N TYR A 43 -0.04 15.31 3.06
CA TYR A 43 0.96 15.89 3.95
C TYR A 43 2.20 15.02 3.98
N ASP A 44 3.36 15.60 3.69
CA ASP A 44 4.67 14.96 3.89
C ASP A 44 5.00 14.97 5.39
N VAL A 45 4.96 13.81 6.04
CA VAL A 45 5.10 13.68 7.50
C VAL A 45 6.34 12.87 7.84
N ASN A 46 7.36 13.56 8.38
CA ASN A 46 8.55 12.89 8.88
C ASN A 46 8.27 12.21 10.23
N MET A 47 8.82 11.02 10.43
CA MET A 47 8.64 10.25 11.67
C MET A 47 9.08 11.05 12.92
N ASN A 48 10.12 11.88 12.81
CA ASN A 48 10.56 12.73 13.92
C ASN A 48 9.51 13.80 14.28
N SER A 49 8.73 14.28 13.32
CA SER A 49 7.66 15.25 13.58
C SER A 49 6.53 14.66 14.42
N ILE A 50 6.28 13.34 14.28
CA ILE A 50 5.33 12.63 15.14
C ILE A 50 5.89 12.50 16.55
N ILE A 51 7.18 12.12 16.69
CA ILE A 51 7.87 12.02 17.99
C ILE A 51 7.82 13.36 18.72
N GLN A 52 8.07 14.45 18.01
CA GLN A 52 8.05 15.83 18.54
C GLN A 52 6.63 16.37 18.74
N LYS A 53 5.58 15.58 18.43
CA LYS A 53 4.17 15.95 18.50
C LYS A 53 3.77 17.15 17.64
N SER A 54 4.58 17.50 16.64
CA SER A 54 4.24 18.51 15.63
C SER A 54 3.11 18.04 14.71
N PHE A 55 3.02 16.72 14.48
CA PHE A 55 1.91 16.05 13.84
C PHE A 55 1.35 14.94 14.74
N LYS A 56 0.02 14.81 14.78
CA LYS A 56 -0.68 13.71 15.42
C LYS A 56 -1.37 12.91 14.33
N LEU A 57 -1.22 11.59 14.34
CA LEU A 57 -1.84 10.71 13.35
C LEU A 57 -3.35 10.79 13.39
N ASP A 58 -3.92 11.11 14.53
CA ASP A 58 -5.37 11.25 14.70
C ASP A 58 -6.01 12.33 13.80
N ASN A 59 -5.22 13.32 13.37
CA ASN A 59 -5.68 14.37 12.45
C ASN A 59 -5.82 13.90 10.98
N PHE A 60 -5.44 12.67 10.67
CA PHE A 60 -5.45 12.12 9.31
C PHE A 60 -6.49 11.00 9.19
N GLN A 61 -7.08 10.88 8.01
CA GLN A 61 -7.97 9.79 7.64
C GLN A 61 -7.19 8.58 7.10
N GLY A 62 -6.00 8.81 6.58
CA GLY A 62 -5.12 7.77 6.07
C GLY A 62 -3.65 8.02 6.40
N VAL A 63 -2.90 6.93 6.53
CA VAL A 63 -1.44 6.93 6.73
C VAL A 63 -0.81 6.00 5.70
N VAL A 64 0.24 6.47 5.02
CA VAL A 64 0.92 5.69 3.99
C VAL A 64 2.41 5.54 4.30
N PHE A 65 2.85 4.29 4.33
CA PHE A 65 4.26 3.89 4.38
C PHE A 65 4.75 3.70 2.94
N CYS A 66 5.64 4.58 2.50
CA CYS A 66 6.09 4.62 1.11
C CYS A 66 7.25 3.66 0.82
N GLY A 67 7.46 3.43 -0.48
CA GLY A 67 8.63 2.71 -0.99
C GLY A 67 9.94 3.47 -0.80
N GLY A 68 11.03 2.73 -0.84
CA GLY A 68 12.40 3.21 -0.69
C GLY A 68 13.28 2.18 0.00
N PHE A 69 14.31 2.67 0.69
CA PHE A 69 15.31 1.87 1.42
C PHE A 69 15.51 2.48 2.81
N SER A 70 14.49 2.38 3.66
CA SER A 70 14.54 3.00 4.99
C SER A 70 15.76 2.50 5.80
N PHE A 71 16.56 3.45 6.30
CA PHE A 71 17.84 3.19 6.98
C PHE A 71 18.82 2.33 6.14
N GLY A 72 18.75 2.41 4.79
CA GLY A 72 19.60 1.65 3.88
C GLY A 72 19.42 0.14 3.97
N ASP A 73 18.30 -0.33 4.52
CA ASP A 73 17.97 -1.75 4.76
C ASP A 73 19.04 -2.53 5.57
N VAL A 74 19.85 -1.84 6.36
CA VAL A 74 21.01 -2.42 7.08
C VAL A 74 20.63 -3.57 8.02
N LEU A 75 19.42 -3.52 8.60
CA LEU A 75 18.89 -4.57 9.49
C LEU A 75 17.90 -5.49 8.78
N GLY A 76 17.89 -5.51 7.45
CA GLY A 76 16.84 -6.07 6.60
C GLY A 76 15.77 -5.04 6.24
N ALA A 77 15.20 -5.18 5.06
CA ALA A 77 14.29 -4.20 4.49
C ALA A 77 13.09 -3.91 5.39
N GLY A 78 12.85 -2.63 5.67
CA GLY A 78 11.79 -2.15 6.56
C GLY A 78 12.06 -2.32 8.06
N SER A 79 13.08 -3.08 8.47
CA SER A 79 13.32 -3.41 9.89
C SER A 79 13.67 -2.20 10.72
N GLY A 80 14.55 -1.33 10.24
CA GLY A 80 14.95 -0.12 10.97
C GLY A 80 13.76 0.79 11.28
N TRP A 81 12.87 0.97 10.32
CA TRP A 81 11.66 1.80 10.49
C TRP A 81 10.64 1.15 11.42
N ALA A 82 10.37 -0.15 11.25
CA ALA A 82 9.47 -0.89 12.14
C ALA A 82 9.98 -0.88 13.59
N ASN A 83 11.29 -1.12 13.80
CA ASN A 83 11.91 -1.08 15.12
C ASN A 83 11.81 0.31 15.77
N LYS A 84 11.96 1.39 15.00
CA LYS A 84 11.75 2.76 15.50
C LYS A 84 10.34 2.97 16.05
N ILE A 85 9.33 2.37 15.42
CA ILE A 85 7.94 2.43 15.91
C ILE A 85 7.77 1.55 17.15
N LEU A 86 8.18 0.28 17.08
CA LEU A 86 7.94 -0.69 18.14
C LEU A 86 8.68 -0.40 19.45
N HIS A 87 9.90 0.15 19.34
CA HIS A 87 10.73 0.44 20.52
C HIS A 87 10.59 1.89 21.02
N ASN A 88 9.70 2.70 20.45
CA ASN A 88 9.32 3.99 20.98
C ASN A 88 7.88 3.92 21.49
N ALA A 89 7.69 3.94 22.82
CA ALA A 89 6.38 3.75 23.43
C ALA A 89 5.32 4.74 22.91
N ALA A 90 5.68 6.00 22.68
CA ALA A 90 4.75 7.01 22.18
C ALA A 90 4.34 6.75 20.73
N LEU A 91 5.28 6.38 19.86
CA LEU A 91 4.97 5.99 18.48
C LEU A 91 4.12 4.72 18.44
N LYS A 92 4.52 3.68 19.19
CA LYS A 92 3.80 2.42 19.25
C LYS A 92 2.33 2.63 19.64
N ASP A 93 2.07 3.41 20.70
CA ASP A 93 0.73 3.73 21.17
C ASP A 93 -0.08 4.50 20.10
N GLU A 94 0.54 5.50 19.44
CA GLU A 94 -0.13 6.31 18.43
C GLU A 94 -0.47 5.49 17.17
N PHE A 95 0.46 4.66 16.67
CA PHE A 95 0.20 3.77 15.55
C PHE A 95 -0.79 2.67 15.88
N GLN A 96 -0.73 2.07 17.07
CA GLN A 96 -1.67 1.05 17.52
C GLN A 96 -3.11 1.60 17.58
N LYS A 97 -3.29 2.81 18.11
CA LYS A 97 -4.59 3.50 18.11
C LYS A 97 -5.07 3.74 16.69
N PHE A 98 -4.18 4.23 15.81
CA PHE A 98 -4.53 4.51 14.42
C PHE A 98 -4.97 3.25 13.68
N PHE A 99 -4.23 2.15 13.78
CA PHE A 99 -4.56 0.88 13.12
C PHE A 99 -5.85 0.24 13.66
N SER A 100 -6.20 0.53 14.92
CA SER A 100 -7.43 0.01 15.55
C SER A 100 -8.69 0.79 15.16
N ASP A 101 -8.54 1.99 14.61
CA ASP A 101 -9.66 2.82 14.16
C ASP A 101 -10.11 2.39 12.75
N GLN A 102 -11.25 1.70 12.68
CA GLN A 102 -11.79 1.19 11.42
C GLN A 102 -12.36 2.27 10.49
N THR A 103 -12.44 3.51 10.94
CA THR A 103 -12.82 4.66 10.08
C THR A 103 -11.62 5.26 9.35
N LYS A 104 -10.43 4.79 9.67
CA LYS A 104 -9.14 5.20 9.10
C LYS A 104 -8.49 4.06 8.35
N PHE A 105 -7.53 4.38 7.51
CA PHE A 105 -6.82 3.36 6.75
C PHE A 105 -5.31 3.53 6.76
N SER A 106 -4.61 2.42 6.49
CA SER A 106 -3.17 2.42 6.27
C SER A 106 -2.81 1.65 5.01
N LEU A 107 -1.85 2.18 4.26
CA LEU A 107 -1.30 1.54 3.06
C LEU A 107 0.22 1.45 3.20
N GLY A 108 0.79 0.27 2.97
CA GLY A 108 2.23 0.08 2.86
C GLY A 108 2.60 -0.47 1.49
N VAL A 109 3.45 0.25 0.76
CA VAL A 109 3.91 -0.14 -0.58
C VAL A 109 5.40 -0.39 -0.58
N CYS A 110 5.84 -1.53 -1.14
CA CYS A 110 7.25 -1.92 -1.27
C CYS A 110 7.98 -1.89 0.08
N ASN A 111 8.86 -0.94 0.35
CA ASN A 111 9.49 -0.79 1.67
C ASN A 111 8.44 -0.56 2.78
N GLY A 112 7.35 0.15 2.50
CA GLY A 112 6.23 0.29 3.42
C GLY A 112 5.50 -1.04 3.69
N CYS A 113 5.39 -1.92 2.70
CA CYS A 113 4.89 -3.29 2.90
C CYS A 113 5.79 -4.08 3.85
N GLN A 114 7.12 -3.96 3.67
CA GLN A 114 8.10 -4.59 4.56
C GLN A 114 8.03 -4.06 5.99
N VAL A 115 7.74 -2.76 6.17
CA VAL A 115 7.51 -2.16 7.49
C VAL A 115 6.25 -2.75 8.13
N LEU A 116 5.11 -2.70 7.43
CA LEU A 116 3.83 -3.19 7.97
C LEU A 116 3.89 -4.67 8.33
N SER A 117 4.59 -5.50 7.53
CA SER A 117 4.77 -6.94 7.83
C SER A 117 5.48 -7.22 9.16
N LYS A 118 6.19 -6.24 9.70
CA LYS A 118 6.91 -6.33 10.98
C LYS A 118 6.16 -5.65 12.14
N LEU A 119 5.02 -5.01 11.86
CA LEU A 119 4.18 -4.33 12.85
C LEU A 119 2.95 -5.17 13.27
N THR A 120 2.96 -6.48 12.99
CA THR A 120 1.81 -7.36 13.22
C THR A 120 1.34 -7.38 14.67
N GLU A 121 2.21 -7.11 15.65
CA GLU A 121 1.82 -7.05 17.07
C GLU A 121 0.92 -5.83 17.40
N ILE A 122 0.87 -4.80 16.55
CA ILE A 122 0.06 -3.59 16.75
C ILE A 122 -1.00 -3.37 15.67
N ILE A 123 -1.07 -4.23 14.65
CA ILE A 123 -2.07 -4.18 13.59
C ILE A 123 -3.13 -5.26 13.83
N PRO A 124 -4.36 -4.91 14.24
CA PRO A 124 -5.40 -5.91 14.50
C PRO A 124 -5.74 -6.72 13.25
N GLY A 125 -5.80 -8.04 13.38
CA GLY A 125 -6.19 -8.95 12.29
C GLY A 125 -5.08 -9.21 11.26
N SER A 126 -3.81 -9.01 11.64
CA SER A 126 -2.62 -9.29 10.81
C SER A 126 -1.83 -10.52 11.28
N GLU A 127 -2.32 -11.28 12.23
CA GLU A 127 -1.59 -12.36 12.93
C GLU A 127 -1.13 -13.48 11.98
N ASN A 128 -1.81 -13.63 10.83
CA ASN A 128 -1.50 -14.65 9.82
C ASN A 128 -0.75 -14.09 8.61
N TRP A 129 -0.29 -12.84 8.65
CA TRP A 129 0.41 -12.24 7.52
C TRP A 129 1.70 -12.97 7.17
N PRO A 130 2.11 -12.97 5.87
CA PRO A 130 3.37 -13.57 5.44
C PRO A 130 4.57 -12.78 5.97
N ASN A 131 5.68 -13.50 6.16
CA ASN A 131 6.98 -12.87 6.29
C ASN A 131 7.49 -12.45 4.91
N LEU A 132 8.23 -11.34 4.87
CA LEU A 132 8.94 -10.90 3.66
C LEU A 132 10.40 -11.34 3.73
N CYS A 133 10.87 -11.98 2.66
CA CYS A 133 12.20 -12.53 2.53
C CYS A 133 12.88 -12.01 1.26
N ILE A 134 14.18 -12.26 1.15
CA ILE A 134 14.98 -12.02 -0.06
C ILE A 134 14.29 -12.73 -1.25
N ASN A 135 14.25 -12.06 -2.40
CA ASN A 135 13.76 -12.64 -3.66
C ASN A 135 14.43 -13.97 -3.94
N GLU A 136 13.72 -14.90 -4.57
CA GLU A 136 14.29 -16.20 -4.92
C GLU A 136 15.46 -16.09 -5.92
N SER A 137 15.48 -15.03 -6.73
CA SER A 137 16.58 -14.71 -7.63
C SER A 137 17.84 -14.19 -6.92
N GLU A 138 17.77 -13.90 -5.61
CA GLU A 138 18.81 -13.21 -4.84
C GLU A 138 19.23 -11.86 -5.43
N ARG A 139 18.36 -11.25 -6.25
CA ARG A 139 18.62 -10.00 -6.98
C ARG A 139 17.51 -8.98 -6.74
N PHE A 140 17.85 -7.73 -6.98
CA PHE A 140 16.86 -6.67 -7.11
C PHE A 140 16.09 -6.84 -8.42
N GLU A 141 14.78 -7.07 -8.34
CA GLU A 141 13.89 -7.22 -9.49
C GLU A 141 13.16 -5.90 -9.75
N SER A 142 13.34 -5.34 -10.95
CA SER A 142 12.68 -4.12 -11.40
C SER A 142 12.07 -4.35 -12.78
N ARG A 143 10.75 -4.47 -12.85
CA ARG A 143 10.03 -4.77 -14.10
C ARG A 143 8.53 -4.53 -14.02
N TYR A 144 7.90 -4.54 -15.18
CA TYR A 144 6.46 -4.77 -15.26
C TYR A 144 6.14 -6.24 -15.06
N VAL A 145 5.07 -6.50 -14.32
CA VAL A 145 4.48 -7.83 -14.14
C VAL A 145 2.98 -7.74 -14.34
N MET A 146 2.36 -8.85 -14.74
CA MET A 146 0.91 -8.94 -14.78
C MET A 146 0.39 -9.46 -13.45
N THR A 147 -0.68 -8.86 -13.00
CA THR A 147 -1.36 -9.27 -11.75
C THR A 147 -2.86 -9.38 -11.97
N LYS A 148 -3.50 -10.26 -11.20
CA LYS A 148 -4.94 -10.41 -11.14
C LYS A 148 -5.44 -9.98 -9.77
N ILE A 149 -6.42 -9.10 -9.77
CA ILE A 149 -7.14 -8.70 -8.56
C ILE A 149 -8.17 -9.77 -8.28
N ILE A 150 -8.06 -10.40 -7.11
CA ILE A 150 -8.99 -11.43 -6.65
C ILE A 150 -9.97 -10.83 -5.65
N LYS A 151 -10.99 -11.61 -5.25
CA LYS A 151 -11.93 -11.19 -4.22
C LYS A 151 -11.20 -10.78 -2.95
N SER A 152 -11.44 -9.57 -2.49
CA SER A 152 -10.75 -8.97 -1.35
C SER A 152 -11.74 -8.34 -0.37
N ASN A 153 -11.39 -8.34 0.92
CA ASN A 153 -12.09 -7.56 1.94
C ASN A 153 -11.59 -6.11 2.01
N SER A 154 -10.53 -5.76 1.28
CA SER A 154 -9.98 -4.41 1.29
C SER A 154 -10.72 -3.49 0.32
N PHE A 155 -11.26 -2.41 0.83
CA PHE A 155 -11.96 -1.39 0.04
C PHE A 155 -11.10 -0.80 -1.09
N PHE A 156 -9.77 -0.82 -0.98
CA PHE A 156 -8.89 -0.35 -2.04
C PHE A 156 -9.18 -1.00 -3.39
N PHE A 157 -9.66 -2.24 -3.38
CA PHE A 157 -9.96 -3.02 -4.58
C PHE A 157 -11.46 -3.10 -4.92
N ASP A 158 -12.30 -2.27 -4.29
CA ASP A 158 -13.74 -2.24 -4.56
C ASP A 158 -14.05 -2.03 -6.05
N GLY A 159 -14.79 -2.97 -6.63
CA GLY A 159 -15.16 -2.96 -8.05
C GLY A 159 -13.98 -3.16 -9.02
N MET A 160 -12.88 -3.75 -8.55
CA MET A 160 -11.73 -4.13 -9.38
C MET A 160 -11.53 -5.65 -9.47
N GLU A 161 -12.33 -6.46 -8.77
CA GLU A 161 -12.25 -7.92 -8.78
C GLU A 161 -12.29 -8.48 -10.21
N GLY A 162 -11.41 -9.44 -10.51
CA GLY A 162 -11.26 -10.06 -11.81
C GLY A 162 -10.40 -9.30 -12.81
N SER A 163 -10.04 -8.04 -12.52
CA SER A 163 -9.16 -7.25 -13.39
C SER A 163 -7.76 -7.85 -13.46
N GLU A 164 -7.22 -7.93 -14.67
CA GLU A 164 -5.84 -8.31 -14.95
C GLU A 164 -5.07 -7.08 -15.41
N LEU A 165 -4.18 -6.59 -14.57
CA LEU A 165 -3.52 -5.31 -14.74
C LEU A 165 -2.00 -5.44 -14.67
N PRO A 166 -1.26 -4.73 -15.55
CA PRO A 166 0.18 -4.57 -15.37
C PRO A 166 0.46 -3.68 -14.16
N ILE A 167 1.54 -4.00 -13.45
CA ILE A 167 2.02 -3.21 -12.33
C ILE A 167 3.54 -3.25 -12.27
N ILE A 168 4.16 -2.24 -11.65
CA ILE A 168 5.61 -2.16 -11.47
C ILE A 168 6.02 -2.82 -10.17
N VAL A 169 7.07 -3.64 -10.23
CA VAL A 169 7.82 -4.13 -9.06
C VAL A 169 9.23 -3.55 -9.07
N ALA A 170 9.78 -3.25 -7.89
CA ALA A 170 11.15 -2.74 -7.72
C ALA A 170 11.65 -3.07 -6.31
N HIS A 171 12.13 -4.30 -6.07
CA HIS A 171 12.51 -4.76 -4.73
C HIS A 171 13.51 -5.92 -4.76
N GLY A 172 14.33 -6.01 -3.69
CA GLY A 172 15.24 -7.14 -3.43
C GLY A 172 14.69 -8.13 -2.39
N GLU A 173 13.82 -7.68 -1.49
CA GLU A 173 13.22 -8.47 -0.41
C GLU A 173 11.69 -8.42 -0.51
N GLY A 174 11.12 -9.03 -1.55
CA GLY A 174 9.68 -9.00 -1.83
C GLY A 174 8.98 -10.34 -1.73
N LYS A 175 9.70 -11.44 -1.48
CA LYS A 175 9.14 -12.79 -1.42
C LYS A 175 8.25 -12.95 -0.20
N MET A 176 6.95 -13.10 -0.42
CA MET A 176 5.98 -13.42 0.62
C MET A 176 6.01 -14.90 0.94
N GLN A 177 6.55 -15.25 2.11
CA GLN A 177 6.64 -16.62 2.62
C GLN A 177 5.60 -16.84 3.71
N ILE A 178 4.78 -17.89 3.55
CA ILE A 178 3.70 -18.22 4.46
C ILE A 178 3.48 -19.75 4.47
N ASN A 179 3.08 -20.28 5.62
CA ASN A 179 2.66 -21.68 5.71
C ASN A 179 1.23 -21.89 5.20
N ASN A 180 0.89 -23.14 4.86
CA ASN A 180 -0.43 -23.48 4.29
C ASN A 180 -1.61 -23.16 5.22
N ILE A 181 -1.43 -23.23 6.55
CA ILE A 181 -2.49 -22.95 7.53
C ILE A 181 -2.85 -21.46 7.49
N ASN A 182 -1.85 -20.59 7.68
CA ASN A 182 -2.04 -19.15 7.64
C ASN A 182 -2.56 -18.67 6.28
N TYR A 183 -2.03 -19.25 5.19
CA TYR A 183 -2.53 -19.00 3.84
C TYR A 183 -4.04 -19.29 3.72
N SER A 184 -4.47 -20.47 4.18
CA SER A 184 -5.89 -20.87 4.10
C SER A 184 -6.79 -19.95 4.95
N ILE A 185 -6.29 -19.44 6.08
CA ILE A 185 -7.01 -18.47 6.90
C ILE A 185 -7.18 -17.15 6.15
N LEU A 186 -6.09 -16.62 5.57
CA LEU A 186 -6.14 -15.38 4.79
C LEU A 186 -7.05 -15.50 3.57
N GLU A 187 -6.98 -16.62 2.85
CA GLU A 187 -7.83 -16.89 1.69
C GLU A 187 -9.30 -16.95 2.07
N LYS A 188 -9.65 -17.71 3.11
CA LYS A 188 -11.03 -17.82 3.62
C LYS A 188 -11.62 -16.47 4.05
N ASN A 189 -10.79 -15.58 4.59
CA ASN A 189 -11.19 -14.25 5.05
C ASN A 189 -11.14 -13.20 3.94
N ASN A 190 -10.82 -13.55 2.69
CA ASN A 190 -10.60 -12.63 1.56
C ASN A 190 -9.53 -11.56 1.85
N GLN A 191 -8.53 -11.87 2.67
CA GLN A 191 -7.44 -10.96 3.01
C GLN A 191 -6.33 -10.91 1.94
N LEU A 192 -6.32 -11.86 1.01
CA LEU A 192 -5.45 -11.88 -0.17
C LEU A 192 -6.13 -11.06 -1.28
N SER A 193 -5.47 -10.02 -1.79
CA SER A 193 -6.13 -9.07 -2.69
C SER A 193 -5.69 -9.17 -4.14
N MET A 194 -4.42 -9.52 -4.38
CA MET A 194 -3.85 -9.54 -5.72
C MET A 194 -2.76 -10.60 -5.84
N ARG A 195 -2.60 -11.16 -7.05
CA ARG A 195 -1.63 -12.23 -7.33
C ARG A 195 -0.93 -12.04 -8.67
N TYR A 196 0.30 -12.52 -8.76
CA TYR A 196 1.02 -12.62 -10.03
C TYR A 196 0.36 -13.65 -10.94
N ILE A 197 0.26 -13.32 -12.24
CA ILE A 197 -0.27 -14.19 -13.29
C ILE A 197 0.72 -14.33 -14.44
N ASP A 198 0.63 -15.45 -15.16
CA ASP A 198 1.35 -15.68 -16.41
C ASP A 198 0.61 -15.06 -17.62
N ASN A 199 1.14 -15.26 -18.82
CA ASN A 199 0.55 -14.72 -20.06
C ASN A 199 -0.81 -15.34 -20.42
N ASN A 200 -1.21 -16.42 -19.75
CA ASN A 200 -2.51 -17.06 -19.94
C ASN A 200 -3.54 -16.62 -18.88
N GLY A 201 -3.18 -15.66 -18.00
CA GLY A 201 -4.04 -15.20 -16.90
C GLY A 201 -4.08 -16.16 -15.71
N SER A 202 -3.22 -17.19 -15.69
CA SER A 202 -3.17 -18.17 -14.60
C SER A 202 -2.24 -17.68 -13.48
N ILE A 203 -2.70 -17.83 -12.23
CA ILE A 203 -1.87 -17.53 -11.05
C ILE A 203 -0.59 -18.39 -11.10
N THR A 204 0.55 -17.78 -10.87
CA THR A 204 1.83 -18.45 -11.08
C THR A 204 2.86 -18.18 -9.97
N GLU A 205 3.71 -19.20 -9.72
CA GLU A 205 4.90 -19.09 -8.89
C GLU A 205 6.18 -19.04 -9.76
N LYS A 206 6.03 -19.13 -11.10
CA LYS A 206 7.18 -19.26 -12.02
C LYS A 206 7.79 -17.90 -12.37
N PHE A 207 9.12 -17.80 -12.24
CA PHE A 207 9.90 -16.73 -12.83
C PHE A 207 9.79 -16.77 -14.37
N PRO A 208 9.73 -15.64 -15.09
CA PRO A 208 9.82 -14.24 -14.60
C PRO A 208 8.47 -13.59 -14.21
N TYR A 209 7.35 -14.29 -14.35
CA TYR A 209 6.01 -13.76 -14.08
C TYR A 209 5.80 -13.46 -12.59
N ASN A 210 6.29 -14.34 -11.72
CA ASN A 210 6.44 -14.11 -10.29
C ASN A 210 7.91 -13.79 -10.04
N PRO A 211 8.26 -12.49 -9.93
CA PRO A 211 9.67 -12.07 -9.94
C PRO A 211 10.40 -12.34 -8.65
N ASN A 212 9.69 -12.53 -7.55
CA ASN A 212 10.27 -12.67 -6.22
C ASN A 212 10.11 -14.06 -5.59
N GLY A 213 9.35 -14.96 -6.22
CA GLY A 213 9.09 -16.31 -5.72
C GLY A 213 8.06 -16.36 -4.58
N SER A 214 7.17 -15.36 -4.49
CA SER A 214 6.10 -15.34 -3.49
C SER A 214 5.19 -16.55 -3.59
N PHE A 215 4.88 -17.17 -2.44
CA PHE A 215 4.02 -18.34 -2.34
C PHE A 215 2.67 -18.10 -3.02
N LYS A 216 2.28 -19.01 -3.90
CA LYS A 216 1.05 -18.92 -4.72
C LYS A 216 0.83 -17.55 -5.38
N GLY A 217 1.92 -16.86 -5.74
CA GLY A 217 1.86 -15.58 -6.42
C GLY A 217 1.33 -14.40 -5.60
N ILE A 218 1.28 -14.46 -4.28
CA ILE A 218 0.76 -13.38 -3.42
C ILE A 218 1.56 -12.10 -3.62
N THR A 219 0.86 -10.97 -3.82
CA THR A 219 1.48 -9.65 -3.98
C THR A 219 1.01 -8.64 -2.95
N SER A 220 -0.17 -8.88 -2.34
CA SER A 220 -0.78 -7.98 -1.36
C SER A 220 -1.65 -8.73 -0.36
N VAL A 221 -1.68 -8.23 0.87
CA VAL A 221 -2.46 -8.78 1.98
C VAL A 221 -3.04 -7.65 2.81
N SER A 222 -4.30 -7.80 3.24
CA SER A 222 -4.98 -6.85 4.10
C SER A 222 -5.16 -7.37 5.52
N SER A 223 -5.43 -6.48 6.47
CA SER A 223 -5.92 -6.83 7.79
C SER A 223 -7.31 -7.47 7.70
N LYS A 224 -7.75 -8.12 8.78
CA LYS A 224 -9.08 -8.74 8.83
C LYS A 224 -10.23 -7.76 8.60
N SER A 225 -10.07 -6.50 9.03
CA SER A 225 -11.02 -5.41 8.79
C SER A 225 -10.91 -4.78 7.38
N GLY A 226 -9.85 -5.10 6.63
CA GLY A 226 -9.61 -4.57 5.27
C GLY A 226 -9.07 -3.15 5.21
N ASN A 227 -8.93 -2.45 6.35
CA ASN A 227 -8.51 -1.05 6.40
C ASN A 227 -6.98 -0.85 6.45
N VAL A 228 -6.21 -1.89 6.71
CA VAL A 228 -4.76 -1.87 6.57
C VAL A 228 -4.37 -2.81 5.43
N LEU A 229 -3.69 -2.28 4.43
CA LEU A 229 -3.24 -3.02 3.25
C LEU A 229 -1.73 -2.91 3.10
N MET A 230 -1.06 -4.03 2.91
CA MET A 230 0.33 -4.08 2.48
C MET A 230 0.45 -4.71 1.10
N MET A 231 1.29 -4.13 0.24
CA MET A 231 1.55 -4.64 -1.11
C MET A 231 2.97 -4.34 -1.58
N MET A 232 3.56 -5.28 -2.31
CA MET A 232 4.92 -5.12 -2.84
C MET A 232 4.97 -4.30 -4.14
N PRO A 233 4.06 -4.50 -5.11
CA PRO A 233 4.02 -3.69 -6.33
C PRO A 233 3.57 -2.25 -6.08
N HIS A 234 3.90 -1.36 -7.04
CA HIS A 234 3.75 0.08 -6.98
C HIS A 234 2.58 0.59 -7.84
N PRO A 235 1.35 0.73 -7.30
CA PRO A 235 0.23 1.32 -8.06
C PRO A 235 0.43 2.82 -8.33
N GLU A 236 1.16 3.53 -7.44
CA GLU A 236 1.45 4.96 -7.56
C GLU A 236 2.38 5.32 -8.73
N ARG A 237 3.04 4.33 -9.32
CA ARG A 237 3.93 4.50 -10.49
C ARG A 237 3.24 4.29 -11.83
N LEU A 238 1.94 4.05 -11.84
CA LEU A 238 1.14 3.82 -13.03
C LEU A 238 -0.14 4.68 -13.02
N LEU A 239 0.00 5.98 -12.76
CA LEU A 239 -1.13 6.92 -12.70
C LEU A 239 -1.52 7.48 -14.07
N ASP A 240 -0.58 7.55 -15.02
CA ASP A 240 -0.82 7.97 -16.40
C ASP A 240 -0.84 6.72 -17.30
N ILE A 241 -1.85 6.62 -18.16
CA ILE A 241 -1.96 5.50 -19.11
C ILE A 241 -0.73 5.38 -20.04
N LYS A 242 -0.02 6.49 -20.27
CA LYS A 242 1.23 6.51 -21.05
C LYS A 242 2.39 5.78 -20.39
N GLN A 243 2.29 5.51 -19.09
CA GLN A 243 3.29 4.72 -18.35
C GLN A 243 3.10 3.21 -18.53
N PHE A 244 1.98 2.79 -19.16
CA PHE A 244 1.72 1.37 -19.41
C PHE A 244 2.54 0.85 -20.59
N PRO A 245 3.00 -0.42 -20.55
CA PRO A 245 3.79 -1.02 -21.62
C PRO A 245 2.96 -1.39 -22.87
N ILE A 246 1.69 -1.04 -22.90
CA ILE A 246 0.74 -1.33 -23.96
C ILE A 246 0.08 -0.03 -24.43
N TYR A 247 -0.20 0.04 -25.74
CA TYR A 247 -1.00 1.15 -26.26
C TYR A 247 -2.46 1.01 -25.83
N SER A 248 -3.04 2.10 -25.34
CA SER A 248 -4.45 2.18 -24.96
C SER A 248 -5.04 3.52 -25.38
N ASN A 249 -6.30 3.52 -25.82
CA ASN A 249 -7.09 4.73 -26.08
C ASN A 249 -7.78 5.26 -24.80
N GLU A 250 -7.62 4.58 -23.67
CA GLU A 250 -8.15 5.02 -22.40
C GLU A 250 -7.45 6.33 -21.97
N LYS A 251 -8.17 7.18 -21.27
CA LYS A 251 -7.65 8.45 -20.77
C LYS A 251 -7.00 8.31 -19.40
N ASP A 252 -7.60 7.46 -18.57
CA ASP A 252 -7.24 7.33 -17.17
C ASP A 252 -6.62 5.96 -16.90
N SER A 253 -5.64 5.94 -16.00
CA SER A 253 -5.07 4.68 -15.52
C SER A 253 -6.10 3.90 -14.70
N PRO A 254 -6.23 2.58 -14.89
CA PRO A 254 -7.07 1.76 -14.04
C PRO A 254 -6.64 1.78 -12.56
N TRP A 255 -5.38 2.10 -12.26
CA TRP A 255 -4.88 2.25 -10.90
C TRP A 255 -5.39 3.52 -10.21
N SER A 256 -5.93 4.51 -10.94
CA SER A 256 -6.59 5.69 -10.33
C SER A 256 -7.75 5.27 -9.44
N LYS A 257 -8.51 4.24 -9.85
CA LYS A 257 -9.64 3.70 -9.07
C LYS A 257 -9.22 3.18 -7.68
N PHE A 258 -8.02 2.62 -7.55
CA PHE A 258 -7.48 2.17 -6.26
C PHE A 258 -7.40 3.33 -5.25
N PHE A 259 -6.91 4.48 -5.66
CA PHE A 259 -6.82 5.69 -4.82
C PHE A 259 -8.17 6.38 -4.62
N GLU A 260 -9.04 6.36 -5.62
CA GLU A 260 -10.42 6.86 -5.53
C GLU A 260 -11.26 6.06 -4.53
N ASN A 261 -11.06 4.74 -4.46
CA ASN A 261 -11.69 3.88 -3.48
C ASN A 261 -11.30 4.28 -2.05
N ALA A 262 -10.03 4.65 -1.81
CA ALA A 262 -9.61 5.19 -0.52
C ALA A 262 -10.33 6.49 -0.17
N LYS A 263 -10.53 7.38 -1.15
CA LYS A 263 -11.31 8.61 -0.98
C LYS A 263 -12.77 8.32 -0.62
N LYS A 264 -13.36 7.35 -1.32
CA LYS A 264 -14.75 6.93 -1.09
C LYS A 264 -14.93 6.35 0.30
N PHE A 265 -13.95 5.60 0.80
CA PHE A 265 -13.98 4.99 2.13
C PHE A 265 -14.07 6.02 3.26
N VAL A 266 -13.43 7.18 3.13
CA VAL A 266 -13.33 8.20 4.18
C VAL A 266 -14.34 9.37 4.03
N ASN A 267 -15.21 9.36 3.01
CA ASN A 267 -16.27 10.36 2.77
C ASN A 267 -17.64 9.92 3.27
#